data_e41abd10af8894454f2b1a68279612dd
#
_entry.id   e41abd10af8894454f2b1a68279612dd
#
_cell.length_a   1.000
_cell.length_b   1.000
_cell.length_c   1.000
_cell.angle_alpha   90.00
_cell.angle_beta   90.00
_cell.angle_gamma   90.00
#
_symmetry.space_group_name_H-M   'P 1'
#
loop_
_entity.id
_entity.type
_entity.pdbx_description
1 polymer ?
#
loop_
_entity_poly.entity_id
_entity_poly.type
_entity_poly.pdbx_seq_one_letter_code
_entity_poly.pdbx_strand_id
1 'polypeptide(L)'
;IYTKLEHGGSETNFLKSQIVPTLWKQNPTTGEVNYNEILINSRVMGEEGNQEFANILISGEANEKSNSNYAKNYKLLQQLVNEYATDNPLSFYKFISNILNQAILLPITADTQDTALTIFSTLNDRGLPLSDADIFKAKIYNQLSVDQKSAFIDKWKELDEQATETN
;
A
#
# COMPACT_ATOMS: atom_id res chain seq x y z
N ILE A 1 -8.50 -9.63 -4.67
CA ILE A 1 -9.96 -9.73 -4.41
C ILE A 1 -10.75 -9.38 -5.68
N TYR A 2 -10.57 -8.19 -6.25
CA TYR A 2 -11.34 -7.73 -7.41
C TYR A 2 -11.34 -8.73 -8.58
N THR A 3 -10.19 -9.24 -8.97
CA THR A 3 -10.03 -10.24 -10.03
C THR A 3 -10.69 -11.59 -9.72
N LYS A 4 -10.77 -11.97 -8.45
CA LYS A 4 -11.46 -13.18 -8.02
C LYS A 4 -12.99 -13.10 -8.09
N LEU A 5 -13.53 -11.90 -8.26
CA LEU A 5 -14.95 -11.65 -8.41
C LEU A 5 -15.42 -11.67 -9.89
N GLU A 6 -14.62 -12.14 -10.84
CA GLU A 6 -14.92 -12.01 -12.27
C GLU A 6 -16.09 -12.88 -12.76
N HIS A 7 -16.38 -14.00 -12.11
CA HIS A 7 -17.33 -15.00 -12.61
C HIS A 7 -18.58 -15.19 -11.74
N GLY A 8 -19.00 -14.13 -11.03
CA GLY A 8 -20.11 -14.23 -10.09
C GLY A 8 -21.40 -13.55 -10.56
N GLY A 9 -22.49 -13.84 -9.84
CA GLY A 9 -23.81 -13.25 -10.05
C GLY A 9 -23.96 -11.81 -9.54
N SER A 10 -25.19 -11.42 -9.18
CA SER A 10 -25.54 -10.07 -8.73
C SER A 10 -24.77 -9.61 -7.50
N GLU A 11 -24.51 -10.51 -6.54
CA GLU A 11 -23.73 -10.17 -5.33
C GLU A 11 -22.29 -9.79 -5.66
N THR A 12 -21.68 -10.50 -6.60
CA THR A 12 -20.33 -10.24 -7.06
C THR A 12 -20.22 -8.88 -7.75
N ASN A 13 -21.18 -8.54 -8.60
CA ASN A 13 -21.23 -7.26 -9.26
C ASN A 13 -21.41 -6.11 -8.27
N PHE A 14 -22.21 -6.32 -7.24
CA PHE A 14 -22.38 -5.36 -6.15
C PHE A 14 -21.06 -5.12 -5.40
N LEU A 15 -20.36 -6.19 -4.98
CA LEU A 15 -19.05 -6.05 -4.31
C LEU A 15 -18.00 -5.39 -5.22
N LYS A 16 -17.97 -5.74 -6.51
CA LYS A 16 -17.11 -5.06 -7.48
C LYS A 16 -17.38 -3.56 -7.56
N SER A 17 -18.64 -3.16 -7.59
CA SER A 17 -19.03 -1.75 -7.63
C SER A 17 -18.59 -0.96 -6.39
N GLN A 18 -18.47 -1.62 -5.25
CA GLN A 18 -17.93 -1.01 -4.03
C GLN A 18 -16.39 -0.92 -4.03
N ILE A 19 -15.71 -1.88 -4.67
CA ILE A 19 -14.24 -1.89 -4.75
C ILE A 19 -13.71 -0.86 -5.77
N VAL A 20 -14.37 -0.73 -6.91
CA VAL A 20 -13.94 0.16 -8.00
C VAL A 20 -13.58 1.58 -7.52
N PRO A 21 -14.43 2.29 -6.76
CA PRO A 21 -14.13 3.66 -6.32
C PRO A 21 -12.99 3.75 -5.29
N THR A 22 -12.52 2.62 -4.75
CA THR A 22 -11.37 2.59 -3.83
C THR A 22 -10.04 2.41 -4.54
N LEU A 23 -10.05 1.94 -5.78
CA LEU A 23 -8.85 1.61 -6.54
C LEU A 23 -8.56 2.60 -7.67
N TRP A 24 -9.58 2.96 -8.44
CA TRP A 24 -9.42 3.74 -9.67
C TRP A 24 -10.15 5.08 -9.61
N LYS A 25 -9.64 6.05 -10.34
CA LYS A 25 -10.29 7.34 -10.51
C LYS A 25 -11.55 7.21 -11.35
N GLN A 26 -12.55 7.98 -10.97
CA GLN A 26 -13.81 8.07 -11.69
C GLN A 26 -14.06 9.51 -12.15
N ASN A 27 -14.72 9.65 -13.28
CA ASN A 27 -15.24 10.94 -13.70
C ASN A 27 -16.36 11.35 -12.72
N PRO A 28 -16.25 12.50 -12.03
CA PRO A 28 -17.22 12.90 -11.01
C PRO A 28 -18.61 13.21 -11.58
N THR A 29 -18.71 13.47 -12.89
CA THR A 29 -19.98 13.81 -13.56
C THR A 29 -20.65 12.59 -14.18
N THR A 30 -19.88 11.73 -14.84
CA THR A 30 -20.42 10.57 -15.58
C THR A 30 -20.33 9.26 -14.78
N GLY A 31 -19.51 9.20 -13.73
CA GLY A 31 -19.21 7.97 -13.02
C GLY A 31 -18.32 6.99 -13.78
N GLU A 32 -17.84 7.38 -14.96
CA GLU A 32 -17.00 6.54 -15.81
C GLU A 32 -15.65 6.28 -15.15
N VAL A 33 -15.24 5.01 -15.11
CA VAL A 33 -14.03 4.55 -14.43
C VAL A 33 -12.83 4.59 -15.37
N ASN A 34 -11.75 5.22 -14.93
CA ASN A 34 -10.47 5.15 -15.62
C ASN A 34 -9.59 4.06 -15.01
N TYR A 35 -9.61 2.87 -15.56
CA TYR A 35 -8.84 1.72 -15.09
C TYR A 35 -7.31 1.86 -15.25
N ASN A 36 -6.85 2.87 -15.99
CA ASN A 36 -5.42 3.17 -16.14
C ASN A 36 -4.91 4.17 -15.10
N GLU A 37 -5.79 4.70 -14.26
CA GLU A 37 -5.43 5.72 -13.29
C GLU A 37 -5.88 5.33 -11.88
N ILE A 38 -4.91 4.94 -11.05
CA ILE A 38 -5.15 4.55 -9.66
C ILE A 38 -5.44 5.77 -8.78
N LEU A 39 -6.28 5.54 -7.76
CA LEU A 39 -6.63 6.57 -6.78
C LEU A 39 -5.52 6.80 -5.75
N ILE A 40 -4.79 5.73 -5.38
CA ILE A 40 -3.77 5.77 -4.34
C ILE A 40 -2.44 6.19 -4.95
N ASN A 41 -1.88 7.27 -4.42
CA ASN A 41 -0.54 7.74 -4.75
C ASN A 41 0.20 8.11 -3.45
N SER A 42 1.46 7.75 -3.35
CA SER A 42 2.29 8.10 -2.21
C SER A 42 3.32 9.15 -2.62
N ARG A 43 3.35 10.27 -1.86
CA ARG A 43 4.37 11.32 -2.04
C ARG A 43 5.71 10.95 -1.41
N VAL A 44 5.74 9.92 -0.58
CA VAL A 44 6.93 9.48 0.16
C VAL A 44 7.69 8.37 -0.57
N MET A 45 6.99 7.62 -1.42
CA MET A 45 7.63 6.67 -2.31
C MET A 45 8.41 7.40 -3.40
N GLY A 46 9.59 6.92 -3.71
CA GLY A 46 10.28 7.34 -4.93
C GLY A 46 9.47 6.99 -6.18
N GLU A 47 9.84 7.57 -7.31
CA GLU A 47 9.11 7.39 -8.58
C GLU A 47 9.01 5.92 -8.98
N GLU A 48 10.09 5.16 -8.81
CA GLU A 48 10.16 3.71 -9.08
C GLU A 48 9.19 2.90 -8.20
N GLY A 49 9.14 3.19 -6.89
CA GLY A 49 8.21 2.52 -5.98
C GLY A 49 6.75 2.84 -6.29
N ASN A 50 6.42 4.07 -6.66
CA ASN A 50 5.09 4.46 -7.11
C ASN A 50 4.71 3.75 -8.40
N GLN A 51 5.63 3.63 -9.36
CA GLN A 51 5.38 2.95 -10.62
C GLN A 51 5.12 1.45 -10.41
N GLU A 52 5.93 0.80 -9.59
CA GLU A 52 5.73 -0.62 -9.26
C GLU A 52 4.39 -0.84 -8.55
N PHE A 53 4.07 -0.02 -7.56
CA PHE A 53 2.81 -0.11 -6.84
C PHE A 53 1.60 0.12 -7.77
N ALA A 54 1.69 1.13 -8.66
CA ALA A 54 0.67 1.39 -9.66
C ALA A 54 0.47 0.19 -10.59
N ASN A 55 1.55 -0.39 -11.09
CA ASN A 55 1.50 -1.56 -11.95
C ASN A 55 0.82 -2.76 -11.26
N ILE A 56 1.15 -3.02 -9.99
CA ILE A 56 0.50 -4.07 -9.20
C ILE A 56 -1.01 -3.83 -9.08
N LEU A 57 -1.43 -2.60 -8.81
CA LEU A 57 -2.86 -2.28 -8.65
C LEU A 57 -3.63 -2.34 -9.97
N ILE A 58 -3.01 -1.96 -11.09
CA ILE A 58 -3.64 -1.97 -12.41
C ILE A 58 -3.73 -3.40 -12.97
N SER A 59 -2.61 -4.15 -12.91
CA SER A 59 -2.55 -5.50 -13.48
C SER A 59 -3.14 -6.59 -12.57
N GLY A 60 -3.15 -6.36 -11.25
CA GLY A 60 -3.45 -7.39 -10.27
C GLY A 60 -2.34 -8.44 -10.13
N GLU A 61 -1.13 -8.14 -10.60
CA GLU A 61 0.02 -9.04 -10.58
C GLU A 61 1.28 -8.32 -10.10
N ALA A 62 2.09 -9.00 -9.32
CA ALA A 62 3.41 -8.51 -8.93
C ALA A 62 4.50 -9.23 -9.74
N ASN A 63 5.53 -8.49 -10.14
CA ASN A 63 6.68 -9.07 -10.83
C ASN A 63 7.32 -10.13 -9.91
N GLU A 64 7.49 -11.35 -10.45
CA GLU A 64 8.04 -12.48 -9.68
C GLU A 64 9.48 -12.22 -9.21
N LYS A 65 10.25 -11.47 -9.99
CA LYS A 65 11.65 -11.15 -9.71
C LYS A 65 11.81 -9.94 -8.80
N SER A 66 10.74 -9.20 -8.52
CA SER A 66 10.82 -8.03 -7.64
C SER A 66 10.97 -8.44 -6.19
N ASN A 67 11.98 -7.84 -5.53
CA ASN A 67 12.24 -7.97 -4.10
C ASN A 67 11.68 -6.81 -3.28
N SER A 68 10.96 -5.88 -3.89
CA SER A 68 10.35 -4.77 -3.18
C SER A 68 9.37 -5.23 -2.11
N ASN A 69 9.20 -4.43 -1.08
CA ASN A 69 8.22 -4.70 -0.03
C ASN A 69 6.79 -4.70 -0.57
N TYR A 70 6.50 -3.92 -1.63
CA TYR A 70 5.19 -3.91 -2.29
C TYR A 70 4.89 -5.25 -2.96
N ALA A 71 5.83 -5.77 -3.75
CA ALA A 71 5.68 -7.06 -4.40
C ALA A 71 5.58 -8.21 -3.38
N LYS A 72 6.44 -8.22 -2.36
CA LYS A 72 6.43 -9.23 -1.29
C LYS A 72 5.09 -9.24 -0.54
N ASN A 73 4.64 -8.06 -0.09
CA ASN A 73 3.39 -7.94 0.65
C ASN A 73 2.18 -8.28 -0.22
N TYR A 74 2.19 -7.88 -1.50
CA TYR A 74 1.14 -8.23 -2.42
C TYR A 74 1.03 -9.74 -2.62
N LYS A 75 2.16 -10.43 -2.86
CA LYS A 75 2.20 -11.91 -3.01
C LYS A 75 1.70 -12.61 -1.76
N LEU A 76 2.15 -12.17 -0.58
CA LEU A 76 1.68 -12.71 0.70
C LEU A 76 0.18 -12.54 0.88
N LEU A 77 -0.34 -11.33 0.67
CA LEU A 77 -1.78 -11.07 0.79
C LEU A 77 -2.59 -11.84 -0.27
N GLN A 78 -2.07 -11.97 -1.48
CA GLN A 78 -2.69 -12.76 -2.53
C GLN A 78 -2.78 -14.25 -2.13
N GLN A 79 -1.70 -14.80 -1.58
CA GLN A 79 -1.67 -16.16 -1.07
C GLN A 79 -2.70 -16.36 0.04
N LEU A 80 -2.69 -15.52 1.08
CA LEU A 80 -3.62 -15.60 2.21
C LEU A 80 -5.09 -15.51 1.78
N VAL A 81 -5.40 -14.61 0.84
CA VAL A 81 -6.77 -14.50 0.27
C VAL A 81 -7.15 -15.75 -0.54
N ASN A 82 -6.20 -16.35 -1.25
CA ASN A 82 -6.43 -17.58 -2.00
C ASN A 82 -6.70 -18.76 -1.08
N GLU A 83 -5.89 -18.92 -0.05
CA GLU A 83 -6.06 -19.97 0.98
C GLU A 83 -7.42 -19.80 1.66
N TYR A 84 -7.75 -18.59 2.12
CA TYR A 84 -9.04 -18.33 2.76
C TYR A 84 -10.22 -18.64 1.83
N ALA A 85 -10.16 -18.24 0.55
CA ALA A 85 -11.23 -18.51 -0.42
C ALA A 85 -11.39 -20.00 -0.70
N THR A 86 -10.31 -20.79 -0.66
CA THR A 86 -10.32 -22.24 -0.84
C THR A 86 -10.91 -22.94 0.37
N ASP A 87 -10.50 -22.54 1.56
CA ASP A 87 -10.93 -23.16 2.81
C ASP A 87 -12.36 -22.76 3.22
N ASN A 88 -12.80 -21.56 2.79
CA ASN A 88 -14.08 -20.97 3.19
C ASN A 88 -14.90 -20.45 1.98
N PRO A 89 -15.20 -21.27 0.98
CA PRO A 89 -15.83 -20.80 -0.27
C PRO A 89 -17.20 -20.15 -0.04
N LEU A 90 -17.99 -20.66 0.90
CA LEU A 90 -19.33 -20.13 1.20
C LEU A 90 -19.29 -18.82 2.00
N SER A 91 -18.19 -18.55 2.70
CA SER A 91 -18.03 -17.35 3.53
C SER A 91 -17.19 -16.27 2.84
N PHE A 92 -16.66 -16.53 1.66
CA PHE A 92 -15.73 -15.60 0.98
C PHE A 92 -16.38 -14.25 0.65
N TYR A 93 -17.60 -14.25 0.15
CA TYR A 93 -18.32 -12.99 -0.13
C TYR A 93 -18.62 -12.18 1.13
N LYS A 94 -18.98 -12.87 2.22
CA LYS A 94 -19.19 -12.24 3.52
C LYS A 94 -17.89 -11.64 4.07
N PHE A 95 -16.76 -12.31 3.89
CA PHE A 95 -15.44 -11.81 4.25
C PHE A 95 -15.11 -10.51 3.51
N ILE A 96 -15.33 -10.46 2.19
CA ILE A 96 -15.12 -9.24 1.40
C ILE A 96 -16.05 -8.11 1.86
N SER A 97 -17.32 -8.42 2.06
CA SER A 97 -18.28 -7.44 2.57
C SER A 97 -17.89 -6.88 3.94
N ASN A 98 -17.36 -7.72 4.83
CA ASN A 98 -16.88 -7.27 6.14
C ASN A 98 -15.68 -6.35 6.02
N ILE A 99 -14.71 -6.64 5.13
CA ILE A 99 -13.57 -5.74 4.87
C ILE A 99 -14.07 -4.38 4.39
N LEU A 100 -15.01 -4.35 3.44
CA LEU A 100 -15.49 -3.11 2.83
C LEU A 100 -16.36 -2.26 3.77
N ASN A 101 -17.14 -2.89 4.64
CA ASN A 101 -18.19 -2.21 5.40
C ASN A 101 -17.99 -2.20 6.92
N GLN A 102 -17.10 -3.04 7.45
CA GLN A 102 -16.89 -3.17 8.90
C GLN A 102 -15.45 -2.89 9.34
N ALA A 103 -14.49 -2.81 8.41
CA ALA A 103 -13.15 -2.40 8.75
C ALA A 103 -13.15 -0.92 9.14
N ILE A 104 -12.68 -0.61 10.34
CA ILE A 104 -12.58 0.75 10.85
C ILE A 104 -11.14 1.22 10.66
N LEU A 105 -10.97 2.28 9.89
CA LEU A 105 -9.69 2.97 9.73
C LEU A 105 -9.73 4.26 10.54
N LEU A 106 -8.74 4.44 11.41
CA LEU A 106 -8.57 5.67 12.16
C LEU A 106 -7.55 6.56 11.44
N PRO A 107 -7.97 7.63 10.75
CA PRO A 107 -7.03 8.57 10.15
C PRO A 107 -6.38 9.40 11.27
N ILE A 108 -5.06 9.49 11.26
CA ILE A 108 -4.30 10.30 12.19
C ILE A 108 -3.60 11.37 11.39
N THR A 109 -3.91 12.63 11.67
CA THR A 109 -3.24 13.81 11.11
C THR A 109 -2.37 14.44 12.18
N ALA A 110 -1.20 14.91 11.79
CA ALA A 110 -0.29 15.64 12.65
C ALA A 110 0.11 16.95 11.99
N ASP A 111 0.12 18.03 12.78
CA ASP A 111 0.43 19.38 12.29
C ASP A 111 1.91 19.55 11.96
N THR A 112 2.76 18.79 12.64
CA THR A 112 4.21 18.78 12.44
C THR A 112 4.71 17.35 12.30
N GLN A 113 5.86 17.20 11.67
CA GLN A 113 6.47 15.90 11.51
C GLN A 113 7.00 15.33 12.83
N ASP A 114 7.52 16.14 13.73
CA ASP A 114 7.94 15.68 15.05
C ASP A 114 6.75 15.09 15.83
N THR A 115 5.59 15.73 15.72
CA THR A 115 4.34 15.19 16.27
C THR A 115 3.97 13.86 15.58
N ALA A 116 4.06 13.79 14.25
CA ALA A 116 3.78 12.55 13.50
C ALA A 116 4.71 11.41 13.92
N LEU A 117 6.02 11.66 14.03
CA LEU A 117 7.01 10.67 14.48
C LEU A 117 6.75 10.22 15.92
N THR A 118 6.38 11.13 16.81
CA THR A 118 6.05 10.82 18.20
C THR A 118 4.80 9.95 18.29
N ILE A 119 3.74 10.30 17.56
CA ILE A 119 2.52 9.48 17.49
C ILE A 119 2.83 8.10 16.93
N PHE A 120 3.58 8.05 15.82
CA PHE A 120 3.93 6.81 15.16
C PHE A 120 4.77 5.88 16.06
N SER A 121 5.81 6.41 16.73
CA SER A 121 6.63 5.64 17.67
C SER A 121 5.80 5.12 18.86
N THR A 122 4.91 5.95 19.40
CA THR A 122 4.05 5.57 20.53
C THR A 122 3.04 4.47 20.16
N LEU A 123 2.46 4.55 18.96
CA LEU A 123 1.51 3.55 18.47
C LEU A 123 2.20 2.23 18.10
N ASN A 124 3.44 2.29 17.61
CA ASN A 124 4.22 1.12 17.23
C ASN A 124 4.99 0.46 18.40
N ASP A 125 4.96 1.03 19.60
CA ASP A 125 5.58 0.45 20.78
C ASP A 125 5.05 -0.96 21.15
N ARG A 126 3.92 -1.35 20.56
CA ARG A 126 3.31 -2.69 20.66
C ARG A 126 3.51 -3.57 19.41
N GLY A 127 4.27 -3.11 18.39
CA GLY A 127 4.52 -3.81 17.13
C GLY A 127 6.00 -3.83 16.77
N LEU A 128 6.31 -3.56 15.49
CA LEU A 128 7.68 -3.33 15.02
C LEU A 128 8.02 -1.84 15.25
N PRO A 129 8.85 -1.52 16.23
CA PRO A 129 9.27 -0.13 16.46
C PRO A 129 10.00 0.39 15.22
N LEU A 130 9.89 1.69 14.98
CA LEU A 130 10.78 2.36 14.03
C LEU A 130 12.21 2.14 14.50
N SER A 131 13.07 1.72 13.59
CA SER A 131 14.49 1.68 13.87
C SER A 131 15.03 3.10 14.10
N ASP A 132 16.09 3.24 14.89
CA ASP A 132 16.78 4.52 15.05
C ASP A 132 17.20 5.08 13.68
N ALA A 133 17.54 4.20 12.73
CA ALA A 133 17.86 4.55 11.35
C ALA A 133 16.70 5.23 10.62
N ASP A 134 15.46 4.73 10.78
CA ASP A 134 14.27 5.32 10.16
C ASP A 134 13.96 6.71 10.73
N ILE A 135 14.14 6.87 12.06
CA ILE A 135 13.97 8.15 12.73
C ILE A 135 15.03 9.15 12.24
N PHE A 136 16.28 8.73 12.13
CA PHE A 136 17.37 9.54 11.60
C PHE A 136 17.11 9.94 10.15
N LYS A 137 16.75 8.98 9.30
CA LYS A 137 16.40 9.20 7.91
C LYS A 137 15.34 10.30 7.76
N ALA A 138 14.25 10.17 8.51
CA ALA A 138 13.16 11.13 8.46
C ALA A 138 13.61 12.53 8.90
N LYS A 139 14.37 12.65 9.98
CA LYS A 139 14.88 13.95 10.48
C LYS A 139 15.81 14.63 9.48
N ILE A 140 16.74 13.90 8.89
CA ILE A 140 17.66 14.46 7.88
C ILE A 140 16.87 14.89 6.63
N TYR A 141 16.02 13.99 6.10
CA TYR A 141 15.22 14.26 4.91
C TYR A 141 14.43 15.56 4.98
N ASN A 142 13.94 15.89 6.18
CA ASN A 142 13.12 17.10 6.37
C ASN A 142 13.92 18.40 6.43
N GLN A 143 15.17 18.32 6.80
CA GLN A 143 16.04 19.48 6.81
C GLN A 143 16.62 19.81 5.42
N LEU A 144 16.44 18.89 4.46
CA LEU A 144 16.94 19.04 3.10
C LEU A 144 16.02 19.91 2.23
N SER A 145 16.63 20.71 1.36
CA SER A 145 15.90 21.38 0.28
C SER A 145 15.32 20.36 -0.71
N VAL A 146 14.31 20.78 -1.48
CA VAL A 146 13.64 19.91 -2.46
C VAL A 146 14.64 19.26 -3.42
N ASP A 147 15.65 20.02 -3.87
CA ASP A 147 16.67 19.55 -4.81
C ASP A 147 17.61 18.50 -4.21
N GLN A 148 17.81 18.52 -2.89
CA GLN A 148 18.70 17.59 -2.19
C GLN A 148 18.02 16.28 -1.80
N LYS A 149 16.69 16.25 -1.79
CA LYS A 149 15.90 15.10 -1.31
C LYS A 149 16.10 13.85 -2.16
N SER A 150 16.15 14.00 -3.49
CA SER A 150 16.35 12.86 -4.39
C SER A 150 17.71 12.21 -4.15
N ALA A 151 18.77 13.01 -4.20
CA ALA A 151 20.13 12.52 -3.98
C ALA A 151 20.32 11.88 -2.59
N PHE A 152 19.61 12.38 -1.58
CA PHE A 152 19.64 11.79 -0.24
C PHE A 152 18.98 10.40 -0.22
N ILE A 153 17.84 10.24 -0.91
CA ILE A 153 17.17 8.94 -0.98
C ILE A 153 18.07 7.89 -1.62
N ASP A 154 18.76 8.25 -2.71
CA ASP A 154 19.64 7.33 -3.42
C ASP A 154 20.82 6.91 -2.54
N LYS A 155 21.48 7.87 -1.88
CA LYS A 155 22.56 7.57 -0.93
C LYS A 155 22.11 6.76 0.28
N TRP A 156 20.88 6.97 0.74
CA TRP A 156 20.36 6.18 1.86
C TRP A 156 20.11 4.74 1.46
N LYS A 157 19.62 4.49 0.23
CA LYS A 157 19.45 3.14 -0.30
C LYS A 157 20.81 2.41 -0.40
N GLU A 158 21.83 3.06 -0.92
CA GLU A 158 23.18 2.49 -0.99
C GLU A 158 23.73 2.11 0.39
N LEU A 159 23.51 2.97 1.41
CA LEU A 159 23.89 2.71 2.78
C LEU A 159 23.14 1.50 3.39
N ASP A 160 21.85 1.41 3.13
CA ASP A 160 20.99 0.33 3.64
C ASP A 160 21.37 -1.03 3.02
N GLU A 161 21.68 -1.04 1.73
CA GLU A 161 22.18 -2.21 1.00
C GLU A 161 23.54 -2.66 1.57
N GLN A 162 24.50 -1.74 1.74
CA GLN A 162 25.80 -2.05 2.32
C GLN A 162 25.70 -2.58 3.76
N ALA A 163 24.82 -2.01 4.58
CA ALA A 163 24.59 -2.46 5.94
C ALA A 163 23.97 -3.87 5.99
N THR A 164 23.13 -4.21 5.00
CA THR A 164 22.47 -5.53 4.92
C THR A 164 23.43 -6.62 4.42
N GLU A 165 24.40 -6.28 3.56
CA GLU A 165 25.41 -7.22 3.05
C GLU A 165 26.49 -7.57 4.10
N THR A 166 26.64 -6.74 5.13
CA THR A 166 27.72 -6.89 6.15
C THR A 166 27.26 -7.68 7.39
N ASN A 167 25.98 -8.03 7.50
CA ASN A 167 25.38 -8.83 8.58
C ASN A 167 24.98 -10.21 8.08
#